data_9b03e461b72bde5ef1d20ac69308d943
#
_entry.id   9b03e461b72bde5ef1d20ac69308d943
#
_cell.length_a   1.000
_cell.length_b   1.000
_cell.length_c   1.000
_cell.angle_alpha   90.00
_cell.angle_beta   90.00
_cell.angle_gamma   90.00
#
_symmetry.space_group_name_H-M   'P 1'
#
loop_
_entity.id
_entity.type
_entity.pdbx_description
1 polymer ?
#
loop_
_entity_poly.entity_id
_entity_poly.type
_entity_poly.pdbx_seq_one_letter_code
_entity_poly.pdbx_strand_id
1 'polypeptide(L)'
;MGEDYKAKIEVVLNNEDHLEMYLNGKTTTLQNMAISAMTQTIALGADSWDDAKLRLVEAVFALPLALEKEWKEKEADNAAATDKSAAADTAQDAAQKA
;
A
#
# COMPACT_ATOMS: atom_id res chain seq x y z
N MET A 1 1.10 27.58 -4.98
CA MET A 1 1.45 26.87 -5.86
C MET A 1 1.13 25.52 -5.70
N GLY A 2 0.65 24.94 -6.44
CA GLY A 2 0.28 23.65 -6.36
C GLY A 2 1.44 22.77 -6.31
N GLU A 3 1.17 21.54 -6.22
CA GLU A 3 2.21 20.63 -6.23
C GLU A 3 2.69 20.45 -7.61
N ASP A 4 3.92 20.07 -7.73
CA ASP A 4 4.50 19.84 -9.01
C ASP A 4 4.41 18.38 -9.38
N TYR A 5 3.60 17.59 -8.76
CA TYR A 5 3.54 16.17 -9.04
C TYR A 5 2.11 15.72 -9.24
N LYS A 6 1.92 14.65 -10.00
CA LYS A 6 0.63 14.05 -10.19
C LYS A 6 0.30 13.11 -9.06
N ALA A 7 1.30 12.52 -8.46
CA ALA A 7 1.11 11.57 -7.37
C ALA A 7 2.36 11.53 -6.54
N LYS A 8 2.21 11.18 -5.29
CA LYS A 8 3.34 11.14 -4.39
C LYS A 8 3.21 9.99 -3.40
N ILE A 9 4.33 9.30 -3.19
CA ILE A 9 4.41 8.28 -2.16
C ILE A 9 5.59 8.65 -1.29
N GLU A 10 5.37 8.76 0.03
CA GLU A 10 6.44 8.96 0.96
C GLU A 10 6.38 7.85 1.97
N VAL A 11 7.48 7.16 2.20
CA VAL A 11 7.53 6.08 3.16
C VAL A 11 8.77 6.28 3.99
N VAL A 12 8.61 6.36 5.28
CA VAL A 12 9.72 6.58 6.19
C VAL A 12 9.65 5.56 7.31
N LEU A 13 10.78 4.92 7.59
CA LEU A 13 10.88 4.05 8.74
C LEU A 13 11.72 4.81 9.75
N ASN A 14 11.13 5.18 10.86
CA ASN A 14 11.84 6.01 11.80
C ASN A 14 12.74 5.16 12.70
N ASN A 15 13.43 5.80 13.62
CA ASN A 15 14.40 5.09 14.45
C ASN A 15 13.78 4.09 15.40
N GLU A 16 12.50 4.13 15.59
CA GLU A 16 11.82 3.20 16.47
C GLU A 16 11.11 2.13 15.65
N ASP A 17 11.50 2.00 14.40
CA ASP A 17 10.92 1.01 13.50
C ASP A 17 9.44 1.21 13.21
N HIS A 18 8.98 2.43 13.34
CA HIS A 18 7.62 2.74 12.94
C HIS A 18 7.63 3.19 11.49
N LEU A 19 6.72 2.65 10.71
CA LEU A 19 6.61 3.00 9.32
C LEU A 19 5.59 4.11 9.15
N GLU A 20 6.00 5.18 8.51
CA GLU A 20 5.10 6.29 8.22
C GLU A 20 4.93 6.38 6.73
N MET A 21 3.72 6.49 6.26
CA MET A 21 3.45 6.47 4.85
C MET A 21 2.46 7.54 4.46
N TYR A 22 2.75 8.20 3.37
CA TYR A 22 1.85 9.22 2.83
C TYR A 22 1.62 8.92 1.37
N LEU A 23 0.38 8.79 0.96
CA LEU A 23 0.02 8.49 -0.41
C LEU A 23 -0.92 9.57 -0.91
N ASN A 24 -0.63 10.10 -2.07
CA ASN A 24 -1.47 11.13 -2.66
C ASN A 24 -1.50 10.92 -4.16
N GLY A 25 -2.67 10.78 -4.75
CA GLY A 25 -2.81 10.60 -6.19
C GLY A 25 -3.80 9.51 -6.50
N LYS A 26 -3.97 9.27 -7.80
CA LYS A 26 -4.87 8.21 -8.22
C LYS A 26 -4.27 6.88 -7.88
N THR A 27 -5.11 5.94 -7.46
CA THR A 27 -4.61 4.66 -7.01
C THR A 27 -3.85 3.91 -8.09
N THR A 28 -4.28 4.00 -9.34
CA THR A 28 -3.55 3.31 -10.39
C THR A 28 -2.18 3.91 -10.60
N THR A 29 -2.06 5.24 -10.48
CA THR A 29 -0.77 5.87 -10.61
C THR A 29 0.11 5.49 -9.43
N LEU A 30 -0.45 5.47 -8.24
CA LEU A 30 0.31 5.10 -7.06
C LEU A 30 0.78 3.65 -7.15
N GLN A 31 -0.07 2.77 -7.67
CA GLN A 31 0.33 1.39 -7.81
C GLN A 31 1.50 1.24 -8.79
N ASN A 32 1.46 1.96 -9.89
CA ASN A 32 2.55 1.89 -10.85
C ASN A 32 3.84 2.46 -10.26
N MET A 33 3.72 3.51 -9.47
CA MET A 33 4.89 4.08 -8.81
C MET A 33 5.49 3.10 -7.82
N ALA A 34 4.64 2.38 -7.10
CA ALA A 34 5.12 1.42 -6.13
C ALA A 34 5.84 0.27 -6.83
N ILE A 35 5.31 -0.18 -7.96
CA ILE A 35 5.96 -1.23 -8.72
C ILE A 35 7.33 -0.76 -9.20
N SER A 36 7.42 0.46 -9.70
CA SER A 36 8.69 0.99 -10.14
C SER A 36 9.67 1.10 -8.99
N ALA A 37 9.20 1.55 -7.84
CA ALA A 37 10.08 1.68 -6.68
C ALA A 37 10.58 0.30 -6.25
N MET A 38 9.72 -0.70 -6.30
CA MET A 38 10.13 -2.03 -5.89
C MET A 38 11.18 -2.59 -6.87
N THR A 39 10.95 -2.45 -8.17
CA THR A 39 11.88 -3.00 -9.14
C THR A 39 13.22 -2.29 -9.08
N GLN A 40 13.21 -0.99 -8.85
CA GLN A 40 14.46 -0.28 -8.72
C GLN A 40 15.19 -0.67 -7.45
N THR A 41 14.47 -0.93 -6.38
CA THR A 41 15.08 -1.36 -5.13
C THR A 41 15.71 -2.74 -5.29
N ILE A 42 15.00 -3.64 -5.97
CA ILE A 42 15.55 -4.96 -6.22
C ILE A 42 16.83 -4.85 -7.05
N ALA A 43 16.79 -4.03 -8.09
CA ALA A 43 17.96 -3.88 -8.94
C ALA A 43 19.13 -3.28 -8.17
N LEU A 44 18.83 -2.36 -7.28
CA LEU A 44 19.88 -1.73 -6.52
C LEU A 44 20.59 -2.71 -5.59
N GLY A 45 19.84 -3.63 -5.00
CA GLY A 45 20.43 -4.54 -4.04
C GLY A 45 20.93 -5.84 -4.61
N ALA A 46 20.62 -6.15 -5.86
CA ALA A 46 20.99 -7.44 -6.42
C ALA A 46 22.40 -7.43 -6.97
N ASP A 47 23.08 -8.55 -6.83
CA ASP A 47 24.44 -8.65 -7.32
C ASP A 47 24.51 -9.19 -8.74
N SER A 48 23.44 -9.78 -9.22
CA SER A 48 23.43 -10.36 -10.55
C SER A 48 21.99 -10.48 -11.00
N TRP A 49 21.80 -10.83 -12.26
CA TRP A 49 20.45 -11.02 -12.78
C TRP A 49 19.75 -12.16 -12.06
N ASP A 50 20.49 -13.24 -11.79
CA ASP A 50 19.90 -14.36 -11.09
C ASP A 50 19.50 -13.96 -9.67
N ASP A 51 20.31 -13.15 -9.01
CA ASP A 51 19.99 -12.67 -7.68
C ASP A 51 18.77 -11.76 -7.73
N ALA A 52 18.68 -10.93 -8.77
CA ALA A 52 17.53 -10.06 -8.91
C ALA A 52 16.25 -10.87 -9.06
N LYS A 53 16.30 -11.94 -9.84
CA LYS A 53 15.12 -12.77 -10.01
C LYS A 53 14.73 -13.45 -8.70
N LEU A 54 15.70 -13.87 -7.92
CA LEU A 54 15.40 -14.49 -6.66
C LEU A 54 14.75 -13.50 -5.70
N ARG A 55 15.25 -12.27 -5.65
CA ARG A 55 14.67 -11.25 -4.80
C ARG A 55 13.24 -10.94 -5.22
N LEU A 56 12.99 -10.97 -6.52
CA LEU A 56 11.65 -10.75 -7.02
C LEU A 56 10.72 -11.86 -6.55
N VAL A 57 11.16 -13.10 -6.63
CA VAL A 57 10.34 -14.21 -6.19
C VAL A 57 10.03 -14.09 -4.71
N GLU A 58 11.01 -13.69 -3.91
CA GLU A 58 10.78 -13.51 -2.50
C GLU A 58 9.76 -12.42 -2.25
N ALA A 59 9.82 -11.34 -3.00
CA ALA A 59 8.86 -10.26 -2.86
C ALA A 59 7.47 -10.72 -3.25
N VAL A 60 7.37 -11.51 -4.31
CA VAL A 60 6.08 -12.00 -4.75
C VAL A 60 5.45 -12.90 -3.70
N PHE A 61 6.24 -13.71 -3.00
CA PHE A 61 5.69 -14.53 -1.95
C PHE A 61 5.30 -13.70 -0.73
N ALA A 62 6.01 -12.61 -0.46
CA ALA A 62 5.72 -11.77 0.69
C ALA A 62 4.50 -10.87 0.47
N LEU A 63 4.28 -10.45 -0.77
CA LEU A 63 3.21 -9.51 -1.06
C LEU A 63 1.82 -9.98 -0.65
N PRO A 64 1.44 -11.23 -0.91
CA PRO A 64 0.10 -11.64 -0.51
C PRO A 64 -0.12 -11.56 1.00
N LEU A 65 0.90 -11.87 1.78
CA LEU A 65 0.75 -11.79 3.23
C LEU A 65 0.65 -10.35 3.68
N ALA A 66 1.44 -9.47 3.08
CA ALA A 66 1.37 -8.07 3.41
C ALA A 66 0.02 -7.48 3.00
N LEU A 67 -0.47 -7.89 1.85
CA LEU A 67 -1.74 -7.39 1.38
C LEU A 67 -2.88 -7.88 2.27
N GLU A 68 -2.80 -9.12 2.70
CA GLU A 68 -3.84 -9.65 3.57
C GLU A 68 -3.90 -8.87 4.87
N LYS A 69 -2.75 -8.54 5.43
CA LYS A 69 -2.71 -7.78 6.65
C LYS A 69 -3.34 -6.40 6.45
N GLU A 70 -2.97 -5.73 5.36
CA GLU A 70 -3.53 -4.41 5.08
C GLU A 70 -5.03 -4.48 4.83
N TRP A 71 -5.47 -5.53 4.16
CA TRP A 71 -6.88 -5.66 3.88
C TRP A 71 -7.68 -5.89 5.14
N LYS A 72 -7.15 -6.69 6.06
CA LYS A 72 -7.83 -6.93 7.30
C LYS A 72 -7.90 -5.66 8.15
N GLU A 73 -6.85 -4.85 8.10
CA GLU A 73 -6.87 -3.59 8.82
C GLU A 73 -7.91 -2.65 8.20
N LYS A 74 -8.01 -2.66 6.88
CA LYS A 74 -8.98 -1.83 6.22
C LYS A 74 -10.39 -2.27 6.58
N GLU A 75 -10.62 -3.57 6.66
CA GLU A 75 -11.93 -4.06 7.04
C GLU A 75 -12.27 -3.69 8.48
N ALA A 76 -11.30 -3.76 9.36
CA ALA A 76 -11.54 -3.39 10.74
C ALA A 76 -11.85 -1.91 10.85
N ASP A 77 -11.16 -1.08 10.10
CA ASP A 77 -11.43 0.34 10.13
C ASP A 77 -12.79 0.64 9.57
N ASN A 78 -13.18 -0.04 8.51
CA ASN A 78 -14.50 0.17 7.94
C ASN A 78 -15.58 -0.30 8.89
N ALA A 79 -15.37 -1.39 9.59
CA ALA A 79 -16.35 -1.87 10.54
C ALA A 79 -16.49 -0.90 11.70
N ALA A 80 -15.38 -0.37 12.16
CA ALA A 80 -15.44 0.58 13.24
C ALA A 80 -16.16 1.86 12.81
N ALA A 81 -15.87 2.29 11.61
CA ALA A 81 -16.54 3.47 11.11
C ALA A 81 -18.03 3.24 10.94
N THR A 82 -18.39 2.06 10.49
CA THR A 82 -19.77 1.73 10.34
C THR A 82 -20.46 1.73 11.69
N ASP A 83 -19.82 1.18 12.68
CA ASP A 83 -20.41 1.17 13.98
C ASP A 83 -20.59 2.56 14.51
N LYS A 84 -19.62 3.42 14.31
CA LYS A 84 -19.77 4.73 14.79
C LYS A 84 -20.85 5.49 14.15
N SER A 85 -21.09 5.29 12.91
CA SER A 85 -22.12 6.04 12.26
C SER A 85 -23.20 5.13 11.89
N ALA A 86 -23.36 4.12 12.59
CA ALA A 86 -24.26 3.11 12.21
C ALA A 86 -25.55 3.54 11.84
N ALA A 87 -26.02 4.31 12.58
CA ALA A 87 -27.30 4.63 12.25
C ALA A 87 -27.36 5.30 10.95
N ALA A 88 -26.39 6.00 10.64
CA ALA A 88 -26.53 6.82 9.52
C ALA A 88 -26.49 6.20 8.22
N ASP A 89 -25.63 5.37 7.92
CA ASP A 89 -25.57 5.01 6.58
C ASP A 89 -25.23 3.65 6.38
N THR A 90 -25.68 2.85 7.20
CA THR A 90 -25.45 1.51 7.04
C THR A 90 -25.76 0.97 5.77
N ALA A 91 -26.81 1.37 5.25
CA ALA A 91 -27.24 0.82 4.03
C ALA A 91 -26.27 1.02 2.94
N GLN A 92 -25.87 2.20 2.75
CA GLN A 92 -25.07 2.36 1.67
C GLN A 92 -23.76 1.80 1.87
N ASP A 93 -23.34 1.73 3.03
CA ASP A 93 -22.15 1.13 3.25
C ASP A 93 -22.15 -0.28 2.83
N ALA A 94 -23.19 -0.98 3.10
CA ALA A 94 -23.25 -2.33 2.68
C ALA A 94 -23.16 -2.41 1.20
N ALA A 95 -23.77 -1.53 0.57
CA ALA A 95 -23.72 -1.56 -0.84
C ALA A 95 -22.36 -1.40 -1.34
N GLN A 96 -21.60 -0.56 -0.80
CA GLN A 96 -20.42 -0.43 -1.44
C GLN A 96 -19.45 -1.38 -1.08
N LYS A 97 -19.64 -2.19 -0.15
CA LYS A 97 -18.78 -3.17 0.03
C LYS A 97 -18.63 -4.09 -0.97
N ALA A 98 -19.47 -4.16 -1.76
CA ALA A 98 -19.46 -5.17 -2.78
C ALA A 98 -18.34 -5.00 -3.72
#